data_49175aba772bd11035979fe33c28e045
#
_entry.id   49175aba772bd11035979fe33c28e045
#
_cell.length_a   1.000
_cell.length_b   1.000
_cell.length_c   1.000
_cell.angle_alpha   90.00
_cell.angle_beta   90.00
_cell.angle_gamma   90.00
#
_symmetry.space_group_name_H-M   'P 1'
#
loop_
_entity.id
_entity.type
_entity.pdbx_description
1 polymer ?
#
loop_
_entity_poly.entity_id
_entity_poly.type
_entity_poly.pdbx_seq_one_letter_code
_entity_poly.pdbx_strand_id
1 'polypeptide(L)'
;MQVFVFCFFLCGEALNVKPDAINNAIAGEQALFPIQHQGSDQYDVTFRSKSPVSFKILKWKSNNLEELSFVHPLYKHRVGIHRGFVMLNDVQVDDTGEYEIHIDYYGTELKNRDESTFRMQVFEPVSQPETAILSNCESSSNITLNCSVSNGTNVMIHWEKLSLSGVLQETYDGTLLVIDCVTGEEQHVYRCIAENPISNATSDRVTVSLYSGAKPKGKRHRLMVLVPLGLAVLAVPVPIIAYLLWSTFFKESTMCMRK
;
A
#
# COMPACT_ATOMS: atom_id res chain seq x y z
N MET A 1 48.63 -0.80 -16.68
CA MET A 1 47.49 -1.07 -15.80
C MET A 1 46.28 -0.37 -16.45
N GLN A 2 45.58 -1.09 -17.34
CA GLN A 2 44.40 -0.58 -18.05
C GLN A 2 43.17 -0.84 -17.17
N VAL A 3 42.53 0.23 -16.74
CA VAL A 3 41.25 0.18 -16.04
C VAL A 3 40.15 -0.02 -17.07
N PHE A 4 39.62 -1.24 -17.16
CA PHE A 4 38.38 -1.51 -17.91
C PHE A 4 37.21 -0.93 -17.10
N VAL A 5 36.71 0.22 -17.54
CA VAL A 5 35.41 0.75 -17.12
C VAL A 5 34.34 -0.12 -17.81
N PHE A 6 33.77 -1.07 -17.08
CA PHE A 6 32.55 -1.75 -17.47
C PHE A 6 31.40 -0.74 -17.34
N CYS A 7 31.04 -0.08 -18.46
CA CYS A 7 29.74 0.54 -18.61
C CYS A 7 28.70 -0.56 -18.65
N PHE A 8 28.07 -0.86 -17.51
CA PHE A 8 26.80 -1.57 -17.50
C PHE A 8 25.76 -0.61 -18.09
N PHE A 9 25.57 -0.68 -19.40
CA PHE A 9 24.32 -0.28 -20.01
C PHE A 9 23.27 -1.24 -19.46
N LEU A 10 22.46 -0.77 -18.53
CA LEU A 10 21.15 -1.35 -18.26
C LEU A 10 20.34 -1.15 -19.52
N CYS A 11 20.46 -2.11 -20.45
CA CYS A 11 19.61 -2.21 -21.61
C CYS A 11 18.25 -2.69 -21.06
N GLY A 12 17.37 -1.77 -20.69
CA GLY A 12 15.99 -2.09 -20.40
C GLY A 12 15.44 -2.84 -21.63
N GLU A 13 14.77 -3.94 -21.41
CA GLU A 13 14.16 -4.70 -22.49
C GLU A 13 13.06 -3.86 -23.13
N ALA A 14 13.15 -3.64 -24.44
CA ALA A 14 12.13 -2.91 -25.18
C ALA A 14 10.86 -3.77 -25.30
N LEU A 15 9.71 -3.20 -24.90
CA LEU A 15 8.41 -3.86 -25.06
C LEU A 15 8.03 -3.90 -26.55
N ASN A 16 7.88 -5.11 -27.12
CA ASN A 16 7.25 -5.30 -28.43
C ASN A 16 5.72 -5.26 -28.27
N VAL A 17 5.09 -4.15 -28.66
CA VAL A 17 3.65 -3.95 -28.56
C VAL A 17 2.94 -4.79 -29.62
N LYS A 18 2.04 -5.68 -29.17
CA LYS A 18 1.26 -6.54 -30.05
C LYS A 18 -0.04 -5.85 -30.46
N PRO A 19 -0.43 -5.92 -31.77
CA PRO A 19 -1.74 -5.45 -32.21
C PRO A 19 -2.87 -6.19 -31.49
N ASP A 20 -3.99 -5.50 -31.31
CA ASP A 20 -5.24 -6.04 -30.76
C ASP A 20 -5.13 -6.73 -29.37
N ALA A 21 -4.02 -6.55 -28.67
CA ALA A 21 -3.79 -7.04 -27.32
C ALA A 21 -3.59 -5.89 -26.33
N ILE A 22 -3.85 -6.15 -25.04
CA ILE A 22 -3.45 -5.25 -23.97
C ILE A 22 -1.97 -5.51 -23.67
N ASN A 23 -1.14 -4.48 -23.79
CA ASN A 23 0.29 -4.55 -23.55
C ASN A 23 0.64 -3.74 -22.31
N ASN A 24 1.23 -4.38 -21.31
CA ASN A 24 1.67 -3.73 -20.08
C ASN A 24 3.13 -3.27 -20.26
N ALA A 25 3.36 -1.98 -20.15
CA ALA A 25 4.66 -1.33 -20.28
C ALA A 25 5.16 -0.86 -18.91
N ILE A 26 6.48 -0.83 -18.76
CA ILE A 26 7.14 -0.27 -17.57
C ILE A 26 7.48 1.20 -17.85
N ALA A 27 7.13 2.09 -16.94
CA ALA A 27 7.48 3.51 -17.04
C ALA A 27 9.00 3.70 -17.13
N GLY A 28 9.45 4.55 -18.04
CA GLY A 28 10.87 4.80 -18.33
C GLY A 28 11.48 3.87 -19.38
N GLU A 29 10.79 2.78 -19.77
CA GLU A 29 11.28 1.86 -20.81
C GLU A 29 10.89 2.29 -22.24
N GLN A 30 11.22 1.47 -23.22
CA GLN A 30 10.92 1.68 -24.63
C GLN A 30 9.77 0.77 -25.08
N ALA A 31 8.82 1.33 -25.83
CA ALA A 31 7.77 0.57 -26.52
C ALA A 31 8.02 0.58 -28.04
N LEU A 32 7.88 -0.58 -28.68
CA LEU A 32 8.07 -0.79 -30.11
C LEU A 32 6.75 -1.24 -30.75
N PHE A 33 6.21 -0.42 -31.63
CA PHE A 33 4.97 -0.67 -32.37
C PHE A 33 5.34 -1.15 -33.79
N PRO A 34 5.06 -2.40 -34.16
CA PRO A 34 5.44 -2.95 -35.45
C PRO A 34 4.67 -2.28 -36.61
N ILE A 35 5.41 -1.88 -37.64
CA ILE A 35 4.85 -1.38 -38.90
C ILE A 35 4.65 -2.60 -39.81
N GLN A 36 3.39 -3.04 -39.91
CA GLN A 36 3.02 -4.19 -40.76
C GLN A 36 2.60 -3.68 -42.13
N HIS A 37 3.50 -3.74 -43.11
CA HIS A 37 3.21 -3.32 -44.49
C HIS A 37 3.31 -4.48 -45.46
N GLN A 38 2.52 -4.47 -46.53
CA GLN A 38 2.51 -5.49 -47.56
C GLN A 38 3.05 -4.91 -48.87
N GLY A 39 4.32 -5.23 -49.19
CA GLY A 39 4.87 -5.30 -50.50
C GLY A 39 4.88 -4.04 -51.40
N SER A 40 4.88 -2.83 -50.87
CA SER A 40 5.10 -1.61 -51.65
C SER A 40 6.37 -0.90 -51.18
N ASP A 41 7.20 -0.43 -52.11
CA ASP A 41 8.45 0.27 -51.80
C ASP A 41 8.21 1.75 -51.37
N GLN A 42 7.02 2.28 -51.61
CA GLN A 42 6.67 3.66 -51.27
C GLN A 42 5.39 3.74 -50.45
N TYR A 43 5.54 4.16 -49.22
CA TYR A 43 4.40 4.33 -48.32
C TYR A 43 4.70 5.42 -47.26
N ASP A 44 3.64 6.03 -46.74
CA ASP A 44 3.70 6.92 -45.57
C ASP A 44 3.19 6.15 -44.35
N VAL A 45 3.83 6.38 -43.21
CA VAL A 45 3.40 5.92 -41.91
C VAL A 45 2.90 7.09 -41.09
N THR A 46 1.68 6.99 -40.57
CA THR A 46 1.13 7.93 -39.61
C THR A 46 0.85 7.20 -38.31
N PHE A 47 1.52 7.59 -37.24
CA PHE A 47 1.29 7.13 -35.87
C PHE A 47 0.46 8.12 -35.11
N ARG A 48 -0.60 7.67 -34.44
CA ARG A 48 -1.57 8.51 -33.75
C ARG A 48 -1.89 7.93 -32.37
N SER A 49 -2.15 8.82 -31.40
CA SER A 49 -2.98 8.48 -30.25
C SER A 49 -4.44 8.50 -30.67
N LYS A 50 -5.24 7.53 -30.22
CA LYS A 50 -6.66 7.41 -30.43
C LYS A 50 -7.43 7.76 -29.16
N SER A 51 -6.95 7.31 -28.03
CA SER A 51 -7.55 7.48 -26.70
C SER A 51 -6.43 7.70 -25.67
N PRO A 52 -6.61 8.54 -24.61
CA PRO A 52 -7.82 9.29 -24.28
C PRO A 52 -8.11 10.49 -25.20
N VAL A 53 -7.10 11.02 -25.88
CA VAL A 53 -7.26 12.15 -26.83
C VAL A 53 -6.69 11.76 -28.17
N SER A 54 -7.45 12.01 -29.25
CA SER A 54 -7.02 11.69 -30.61
C SER A 54 -6.19 12.79 -31.23
N PHE A 55 -4.90 12.49 -31.49
CA PHE A 55 -3.99 13.41 -32.21
C PHE A 55 -2.88 12.63 -32.94
N LYS A 56 -2.27 13.28 -33.92
CA LYS A 56 -1.13 12.73 -34.64
C LYS A 56 0.14 12.90 -33.82
N ILE A 57 0.86 11.80 -33.61
CA ILE A 57 2.13 11.80 -32.90
C ILE A 57 3.29 11.96 -33.87
N LEU A 58 3.30 11.20 -34.98
CA LEU A 58 4.39 11.12 -35.93
C LEU A 58 3.86 10.90 -37.34
N LYS A 59 4.52 11.48 -38.35
CA LYS A 59 4.38 11.10 -39.75
C LYS A 59 5.76 10.93 -40.37
N TRP A 60 5.94 9.83 -41.09
CA TRP A 60 7.17 9.45 -41.78
C TRP A 60 6.86 8.99 -43.21
N LYS A 61 7.82 9.18 -44.13
CA LYS A 61 7.71 8.79 -45.52
C LYS A 61 8.84 7.84 -45.91
N SER A 62 8.52 6.71 -46.55
CA SER A 62 9.52 5.71 -46.95
C SER A 62 10.51 6.20 -47.99
N ASN A 63 10.18 7.22 -48.79
CA ASN A 63 11.07 7.85 -49.76
C ASN A 63 12.09 8.84 -49.17
N ASN A 64 11.95 9.18 -47.87
CA ASN A 64 12.90 10.03 -47.14
C ASN A 64 13.22 9.35 -45.78
N LEU A 65 14.21 8.46 -45.82
CA LEU A 65 14.56 7.60 -44.67
C LEU A 65 15.17 8.37 -43.49
N GLU A 66 15.66 9.58 -43.74
CA GLU A 66 16.43 10.33 -42.74
C GLU A 66 15.60 11.34 -41.94
N GLU A 67 14.39 11.68 -42.41
CA GLU A 67 13.63 12.79 -41.80
C GLU A 67 12.16 12.44 -41.53
N LEU A 68 11.73 12.68 -40.28
CA LEU A 68 10.33 12.62 -39.90
C LEU A 68 9.61 13.86 -40.43
N SER A 69 8.58 13.70 -41.29
CA SER A 69 7.85 14.82 -41.87
C SER A 69 6.98 15.56 -40.85
N PHE A 70 6.68 14.94 -39.71
CA PHE A 70 5.96 15.54 -38.60
C PHE A 70 6.26 14.78 -37.31
N VAL A 71 6.47 15.54 -36.22
CA VAL A 71 6.50 15.02 -34.82
C VAL A 71 5.74 15.98 -33.93
N HIS A 72 4.83 15.44 -33.14
CA HIS A 72 4.10 16.24 -32.15
C HIS A 72 5.05 16.77 -31.07
N PRO A 73 4.93 18.04 -30.64
CA PRO A 73 5.87 18.67 -29.70
C PRO A 73 6.09 17.88 -28.40
N LEU A 74 5.04 17.27 -27.83
CA LEU A 74 5.13 16.46 -26.60
C LEU A 74 5.98 15.19 -26.76
N TYR A 75 6.19 14.72 -28.00
CA TYR A 75 6.89 13.47 -28.31
C TYR A 75 8.23 13.71 -29.05
N LYS A 76 8.65 14.98 -29.22
CA LYS A 76 9.76 15.37 -30.10
C LYS A 76 11.08 14.61 -29.85
N HIS A 77 11.37 14.25 -28.62
CA HIS A 77 12.61 13.56 -28.24
C HIS A 77 12.38 12.10 -27.84
N ARG A 78 11.14 11.63 -27.92
CA ARG A 78 10.73 10.31 -27.42
C ARG A 78 10.28 9.37 -28.52
N VAL A 79 9.88 9.89 -29.69
CA VAL A 79 9.34 9.05 -30.77
C VAL A 79 10.26 9.04 -32.00
N GLY A 80 10.37 7.89 -32.63
CA GLY A 80 11.15 7.68 -33.87
C GLY A 80 10.69 6.45 -34.64
N ILE A 81 11.34 6.22 -35.81
CA ILE A 81 11.16 5.00 -36.58
C ILE A 81 12.52 4.30 -36.73
N HIS A 82 12.55 3.02 -36.46
CA HIS A 82 13.74 2.19 -36.62
C HIS A 82 13.37 0.76 -36.97
N ARG A 83 14.00 0.24 -38.03
CA ARG A 83 13.92 -1.18 -38.46
C ARG A 83 12.49 -1.76 -38.50
N GLY A 84 11.53 -0.98 -39.05
CA GLY A 84 10.14 -1.46 -39.20
C GLY A 84 9.28 -1.30 -37.96
N PHE A 85 9.71 -0.50 -36.98
CA PHE A 85 8.97 -0.17 -35.79
C PHE A 85 8.85 1.35 -35.62
N VAL A 86 7.71 1.80 -35.11
CA VAL A 86 7.63 3.08 -34.42
C VAL A 86 8.11 2.86 -32.99
N MET A 87 9.09 3.63 -32.57
CA MET A 87 9.65 3.55 -31.21
C MET A 87 9.09 4.71 -30.37
N LEU A 88 8.65 4.40 -29.16
CA LEU A 88 8.35 5.38 -28.13
C LEU A 88 9.29 5.11 -26.95
N ASN A 89 10.21 6.03 -26.71
CA ASN A 89 11.19 5.96 -25.63
C ASN A 89 10.64 6.63 -24.37
N ASP A 90 11.17 6.24 -23.21
CA ASP A 90 10.82 6.80 -21.92
C ASP A 90 9.30 6.91 -21.76
N VAL A 91 8.61 5.75 -21.88
CA VAL A 91 7.16 5.71 -21.75
C VAL A 91 6.74 6.15 -20.35
N GLN A 92 5.70 6.96 -20.27
CA GLN A 92 5.20 7.55 -19.04
C GLN A 92 3.80 7.01 -18.75
N VAL A 93 3.36 7.05 -17.50
CA VAL A 93 2.01 6.61 -17.12
C VAL A 93 0.93 7.32 -17.96
N ASP A 94 1.16 8.59 -18.30
CA ASP A 94 0.27 9.40 -19.15
C ASP A 94 0.24 8.94 -20.62
N ASP A 95 1.17 8.07 -21.05
CA ASP A 95 1.11 7.42 -22.37
C ASP A 95 0.17 6.21 -22.40
N THR A 96 -0.49 5.87 -21.30
CA THR A 96 -1.53 4.83 -21.29
C THR A 96 -2.65 5.20 -22.25
N GLY A 97 -2.94 4.31 -23.22
CA GLY A 97 -3.99 4.60 -24.18
C GLY A 97 -4.04 3.64 -25.37
N GLU A 98 -4.87 4.01 -26.35
CA GLU A 98 -4.96 3.34 -27.64
C GLU A 98 -4.20 4.15 -28.70
N TYR A 99 -3.51 3.42 -29.55
CA TYR A 99 -2.68 3.95 -30.62
C TYR A 99 -3.05 3.30 -31.94
N GLU A 100 -2.83 4.04 -33.04
CA GLU A 100 -3.03 3.55 -34.41
C GLU A 100 -1.82 3.85 -35.26
N ILE A 101 -1.45 2.87 -36.11
CA ILE A 101 -0.55 3.06 -37.22
C ILE A 101 -1.37 2.96 -38.50
N HIS A 102 -1.38 4.04 -39.28
CA HIS A 102 -1.95 4.05 -40.63
C HIS A 102 -0.81 4.04 -41.65
N ILE A 103 -0.93 3.20 -42.68
CA ILE A 103 0.02 3.09 -43.78
C ILE A 103 -0.72 3.48 -45.06
N ASP A 104 -0.30 4.59 -45.67
CA ASP A 104 -0.79 5.05 -46.96
C ASP A 104 0.19 4.67 -48.05
N TYR A 105 -0.23 3.84 -49.01
CA TYR A 105 0.62 3.39 -50.12
C TYR A 105 0.57 4.31 -51.34
N TYR A 106 1.73 4.51 -51.95
CA TYR A 106 1.86 5.26 -53.22
C TYR A 106 2.30 4.31 -54.31
N GLY A 107 1.59 4.32 -55.47
CA GLY A 107 1.93 3.50 -56.61
C GLY A 107 0.85 3.56 -57.68
N THR A 108 1.09 2.82 -58.79
CA THR A 108 0.16 2.72 -59.93
C THR A 108 -1.09 1.89 -59.60
N GLU A 109 -1.10 1.17 -58.50
CA GLU A 109 -2.25 0.43 -58.02
C GLU A 109 -2.84 1.12 -56.78
N LEU A 110 -4.15 1.36 -56.80
CA LEU A 110 -4.91 1.80 -55.62
C LEU A 110 -4.91 0.67 -54.60
N LYS A 111 -3.97 0.71 -53.66
CA LYS A 111 -4.01 -0.14 -52.48
C LYS A 111 -4.86 0.50 -51.38
N ASN A 112 -5.62 -0.34 -50.70
CA ASN A 112 -6.31 0.07 -49.50
C ASN A 112 -5.27 0.49 -48.46
N ARG A 113 -5.67 1.42 -47.58
CA ARG A 113 -4.92 1.80 -46.38
C ARG A 113 -4.84 0.59 -45.43
N ASP A 114 -3.62 0.29 -44.95
CA ASP A 114 -3.45 -0.63 -43.83
C ASP A 114 -3.55 0.14 -42.51
N GLU A 115 -4.18 -0.49 -41.52
CA GLU A 115 -4.37 0.06 -40.20
C GLU A 115 -4.12 -1.01 -39.14
N SER A 116 -3.38 -0.64 -38.12
CA SER A 116 -3.14 -1.49 -36.95
C SER A 116 -3.43 -0.69 -35.67
N THR A 117 -4.21 -1.28 -34.76
CA THR A 117 -4.57 -0.69 -33.47
C THR A 117 -3.80 -1.38 -32.35
N PHE A 118 -3.34 -0.60 -31.38
CA PHE A 118 -2.57 -1.06 -30.23
C PHE A 118 -3.15 -0.50 -28.95
N ARG A 119 -3.14 -1.30 -27.86
CA ARG A 119 -3.49 -0.85 -26.52
C ARG A 119 -2.29 -1.00 -25.61
N MET A 120 -1.89 0.07 -24.97
CA MET A 120 -0.78 0.09 -24.04
C MET A 120 -1.23 0.64 -22.69
N GLN A 121 -0.86 -0.06 -21.62
CA GLN A 121 -1.00 0.40 -20.24
C GLN A 121 0.37 0.51 -19.64
N VAL A 122 0.68 1.68 -19.08
CA VAL A 122 2.00 1.95 -18.50
C VAL A 122 1.88 1.97 -16.98
N PHE A 123 2.79 1.26 -16.34
CA PHE A 123 2.84 1.13 -14.88
C PHE A 123 4.21 1.52 -14.35
N GLU A 124 4.22 2.16 -13.19
CA GLU A 124 5.41 2.27 -12.38
C GLU A 124 5.60 1.00 -11.56
N PRO A 125 6.84 0.47 -11.46
CA PRO A 125 7.13 -0.65 -10.59
C PRO A 125 6.79 -0.37 -9.13
N VAL A 126 6.33 -1.41 -8.44
CA VAL A 126 5.99 -1.32 -7.02
C VAL A 126 7.27 -1.23 -6.19
N SER A 127 7.35 -0.27 -5.29
CA SER A 127 8.43 -0.20 -4.30
C SER A 127 8.26 -1.25 -3.21
N GLN A 128 9.35 -1.60 -2.50
CA GLN A 128 9.28 -2.49 -1.35
C GLN A 128 8.29 -1.94 -0.31
N PRO A 129 7.31 -2.74 0.15
CA PRO A 129 6.35 -2.31 1.14
C PRO A 129 6.98 -2.08 2.51
N GLU A 130 6.53 -1.05 3.20
CA GLU A 130 6.84 -0.76 4.59
C GLU A 130 5.67 -1.17 5.48
N THR A 131 5.99 -1.77 6.62
CA THR A 131 5.00 -2.25 7.57
C THR A 131 5.10 -1.50 8.90
N ALA A 132 3.95 -1.17 9.51
CA ALA A 132 3.85 -0.52 10.80
C ALA A 132 2.84 -1.22 11.70
N ILE A 133 3.16 -1.33 13.00
CA ILE A 133 2.25 -1.81 14.04
C ILE A 133 1.56 -0.58 14.64
N LEU A 134 0.26 -0.43 14.41
CA LEU A 134 -0.53 0.72 14.88
C LEU A 134 -1.10 0.49 16.29
N SER A 135 -1.38 -0.75 16.67
CA SER A 135 -1.85 -1.13 18.00
C SER A 135 -1.28 -2.48 18.41
N ASN A 136 -1.20 -2.73 19.73
CA ASN A 136 -0.73 -3.99 20.29
C ASN A 136 -1.67 -4.49 21.39
N CYS A 137 -1.51 -5.75 21.84
CA CYS A 137 -2.36 -6.39 22.83
C CYS A 137 -2.18 -5.84 24.27
N GLU A 138 -1.19 -5.01 24.52
CA GLU A 138 -1.02 -4.35 25.83
C GLU A 138 -1.99 -3.18 26.01
N SER A 139 -2.29 -2.49 24.91
CA SER A 139 -3.09 -1.27 24.88
C SER A 139 -4.48 -1.44 24.26
N SER A 140 -4.70 -2.51 23.50
CA SER A 140 -5.91 -2.77 22.73
C SER A 140 -6.36 -4.23 22.85
N SER A 141 -7.59 -4.53 22.43
CA SER A 141 -8.09 -5.91 22.27
C SER A 141 -7.64 -6.57 20.98
N ASN A 142 -7.00 -5.82 20.09
CA ASN A 142 -6.49 -6.29 18.82
C ASN A 142 -5.16 -5.63 18.45
N ILE A 143 -4.42 -6.30 17.56
CA ILE A 143 -3.25 -5.76 16.87
C ILE A 143 -3.72 -5.26 15.51
N THR A 144 -3.29 -4.07 15.13
CA THR A 144 -3.53 -3.53 13.79
C THR A 144 -2.17 -3.33 13.11
N LEU A 145 -1.99 -4.01 11.99
CA LEU A 145 -0.84 -3.83 11.11
C LEU A 145 -1.26 -2.96 9.92
N ASN A 146 -0.37 -2.07 9.50
CA ASN A 146 -0.53 -1.26 8.30
C ASN A 146 0.60 -1.55 7.32
N CYS A 147 0.26 -1.65 6.04
CA CYS A 147 1.20 -1.79 4.94
C CYS A 147 1.06 -0.61 4.00
N SER A 148 2.18 -0.05 3.58
CA SER A 148 2.24 1.06 2.63
C SER A 148 3.38 0.90 1.64
N VAL A 149 3.21 1.49 0.45
CA VAL A 149 4.25 1.59 -0.58
C VAL A 149 4.48 3.05 -0.91
N SER A 150 5.72 3.39 -1.27
CA SER A 150 6.07 4.76 -1.67
C SER A 150 5.86 5.02 -3.16
N ASN A 151 5.98 3.99 -4.01
CA ASN A 151 5.82 4.06 -5.46
C ASN A 151 5.07 2.85 -5.99
N GLY A 152 4.46 3.03 -7.17
CA GLY A 152 3.75 2.00 -7.91
C GLY A 152 2.40 2.51 -8.43
N THR A 153 2.02 2.06 -9.61
CA THR A 153 0.72 2.39 -10.22
C THR A 153 -0.23 1.22 -10.07
N ASN A 154 -1.49 1.48 -9.67
CA ASN A 154 -2.54 0.46 -9.51
C ASN A 154 -2.11 -0.71 -8.61
N VAL A 155 -1.52 -0.39 -7.46
CA VAL A 155 -0.99 -1.40 -6.53
C VAL A 155 -2.11 -2.10 -5.79
N MET A 156 -2.09 -3.42 -5.81
CA MET A 156 -2.87 -4.29 -4.93
C MET A 156 -1.99 -4.71 -3.76
N ILE A 157 -2.55 -4.67 -2.56
CA ILE A 157 -1.85 -5.02 -1.33
C ILE A 157 -2.62 -6.14 -0.62
N HIS A 158 -1.89 -7.16 -0.18
CA HIS A 158 -2.41 -8.22 0.67
C HIS A 158 -1.37 -8.65 1.72
N TRP A 159 -1.85 -9.25 2.78
CA TRP A 159 -1.03 -9.80 3.85
C TRP A 159 -0.97 -11.32 3.75
N GLU A 160 0.18 -11.87 4.06
CA GLU A 160 0.40 -13.30 4.20
C GLU A 160 0.77 -13.64 5.64
N LYS A 161 0.03 -14.61 6.23
CA LYS A 161 0.39 -15.26 7.49
C LYS A 161 1.31 -16.42 7.20
N LEU A 162 2.45 -16.45 7.88
CA LEU A 162 3.45 -17.50 7.71
C LEU A 162 3.57 -18.36 8.97
N SER A 163 3.90 -19.63 8.79
CA SER A 163 4.40 -20.45 9.89
C SER A 163 5.77 -19.94 10.35
N LEU A 164 6.24 -20.35 11.52
CA LEU A 164 7.59 -20.04 12.01
C LEU A 164 8.69 -20.55 11.05
N SER A 165 8.40 -21.60 10.28
CA SER A 165 9.29 -22.11 9.23
C SER A 165 9.21 -21.31 7.92
N GLY A 166 8.29 -20.33 7.81
CA GLY A 166 8.13 -19.46 6.64
C GLY A 166 7.16 -20.00 5.57
N VAL A 167 6.40 -21.07 5.88
CA VAL A 167 5.38 -21.60 4.97
C VAL A 167 4.13 -20.75 5.04
N LEU A 168 3.57 -20.38 3.88
CA LEU A 168 2.30 -19.65 3.76
C LEU A 168 1.16 -20.47 4.38
N GLN A 169 0.36 -19.84 5.22
CA GLN A 169 -0.82 -20.42 5.90
C GLN A 169 -2.11 -19.78 5.40
N GLU A 170 -2.17 -18.45 5.41
CA GLU A 170 -3.38 -17.68 5.10
C GLU A 170 -3.02 -16.38 4.40
N THR A 171 -3.97 -15.80 3.64
CA THR A 171 -3.87 -14.51 2.98
C THR A 171 -5.03 -13.61 3.37
N TYR A 172 -4.78 -12.29 3.43
CA TYR A 172 -5.77 -11.27 3.80
C TYR A 172 -5.60 -10.06 2.89
N ASP A 173 -6.68 -9.64 2.23
CA ASP A 173 -6.65 -8.50 1.32
C ASP A 173 -6.67 -7.16 2.06
N GLY A 174 -5.99 -6.18 1.48
CA GLY A 174 -6.00 -4.80 1.95
C GLY A 174 -4.73 -4.33 2.65
N THR A 175 -4.67 -3.04 2.92
CA THR A 175 -3.53 -2.37 3.55
C THR A 175 -3.49 -2.57 5.06
N LEU A 176 -4.65 -2.74 5.70
CA LEU A 176 -4.79 -2.94 7.14
C LEU A 176 -5.13 -4.39 7.45
N LEU A 177 -4.40 -4.97 8.39
CA LEU A 177 -4.71 -6.28 8.97
C LEU A 177 -5.00 -6.13 10.46
N VAL A 178 -6.18 -6.56 10.89
CA VAL A 178 -6.61 -6.54 12.30
C VAL A 178 -6.65 -7.97 12.83
N ILE A 179 -5.97 -8.20 13.95
CA ILE A 179 -5.78 -9.52 14.56
C ILE A 179 -6.22 -9.46 16.03
N ASP A 180 -7.17 -10.29 16.42
CA ASP A 180 -7.65 -10.33 17.80
C ASP A 180 -6.60 -10.88 18.74
N CYS A 181 -6.51 -10.27 19.92
CA CYS A 181 -5.61 -10.73 20.99
C CYS A 181 -6.20 -11.96 21.70
N VAL A 182 -5.32 -12.89 22.07
CA VAL A 182 -5.70 -14.14 22.77
C VAL A 182 -5.16 -14.16 24.20
N THR A 183 -5.70 -15.06 25.02
CA THR A 183 -5.31 -15.21 26.45
C THR A 183 -4.05 -16.06 26.67
N GLY A 184 -3.54 -16.72 25.63
CA GLY A 184 -2.31 -17.54 25.66
C GLY A 184 -1.12 -16.83 25.00
N GLU A 185 0.10 -17.29 25.29
CA GLU A 185 1.29 -16.83 24.54
C GLU A 185 1.28 -17.47 23.15
N GLU A 186 0.96 -16.64 22.14
CA GLU A 186 0.95 -17.05 20.74
C GLU A 186 1.69 -16.01 19.90
N GLN A 187 2.56 -16.47 19.01
CA GLN A 187 3.30 -15.62 18.09
C GLN A 187 2.93 -15.97 16.66
N HIS A 188 2.59 -14.93 15.92
CA HIS A 188 2.30 -15.03 14.49
C HIS A 188 3.31 -14.21 13.69
N VAL A 189 3.62 -14.69 12.48
CA VAL A 189 4.52 -14.04 11.54
C VAL A 189 3.73 -13.65 10.31
N TYR A 190 3.84 -12.38 9.94
CA TYR A 190 3.20 -11.82 8.75
C TYR A 190 4.21 -11.16 7.84
N ARG A 191 3.86 -11.05 6.56
CA ARG A 191 4.51 -10.17 5.60
C ARG A 191 3.46 -9.54 4.70
N CYS A 192 3.76 -8.36 4.19
CA CYS A 192 2.93 -7.66 3.22
C CYS A 192 3.46 -7.91 1.82
N ILE A 193 2.58 -8.16 0.88
CA ILE A 193 2.85 -8.24 -0.55
C ILE A 193 2.16 -7.06 -1.23
N ALA A 194 2.89 -6.38 -2.10
CA ALA A 194 2.36 -5.36 -2.97
C ALA A 194 2.66 -5.73 -4.41
N GLU A 195 1.66 -5.69 -5.28
CA GLU A 195 1.80 -6.12 -6.66
C GLU A 195 0.99 -5.25 -7.62
N ASN A 196 1.46 -5.19 -8.85
CA ASN A 196 0.74 -4.67 -10.00
C ASN A 196 1.03 -5.54 -11.23
N PRO A 197 0.43 -5.27 -12.43
CA PRO A 197 0.59 -6.12 -13.60
C PRO A 197 2.01 -6.35 -14.09
N ILE A 198 2.99 -5.54 -13.67
CA ILE A 198 4.37 -5.61 -14.17
C ILE A 198 5.42 -5.92 -13.09
N SER A 199 5.04 -5.88 -11.82
CA SER A 199 5.98 -6.06 -10.71
C SER A 199 5.30 -6.53 -9.43
N ASN A 200 6.09 -7.15 -8.55
CA ASN A 200 5.69 -7.44 -7.17
C ASN A 200 6.84 -7.14 -6.22
N ALA A 201 6.51 -6.83 -4.99
CA ALA A 201 7.47 -6.58 -3.92
C ALA A 201 6.92 -7.09 -2.58
N THR A 202 7.84 -7.49 -1.70
CA THR A 202 7.51 -8.11 -0.41
C THR A 202 8.19 -7.33 0.71
N SER A 203 7.46 -7.08 1.80
CA SER A 203 8.00 -6.47 3.01
C SER A 203 8.93 -7.42 3.78
N ASP A 204 9.65 -6.88 4.72
CA ASP A 204 10.24 -7.68 5.80
C ASP A 204 9.15 -8.38 6.61
N ARG A 205 9.53 -9.46 7.31
CA ARG A 205 8.63 -10.22 8.17
C ARG A 205 8.34 -9.46 9.46
N VAL A 206 7.08 -9.39 9.85
CA VAL A 206 6.62 -8.80 11.11
C VAL A 206 6.18 -9.94 12.03
N THR A 207 6.83 -10.07 13.19
CA THR A 207 6.41 -11.01 14.22
C THR A 207 5.60 -10.26 15.28
N VAL A 208 4.40 -10.72 15.56
CA VAL A 208 3.50 -10.15 16.56
C VAL A 208 3.20 -11.16 17.66
N SER A 209 3.18 -10.68 18.92
CA SER A 209 2.73 -11.46 20.06
C SER A 209 1.27 -11.13 20.35
N LEU A 210 0.42 -12.14 20.31
CA LEU A 210 -1.03 -12.00 20.53
C LEU A 210 -1.40 -12.03 22.01
N TYR A 211 -0.42 -12.20 22.92
CA TYR A 211 -0.67 -12.25 24.33
C TYR A 211 -1.24 -10.93 24.85
N SER A 212 -2.50 -10.95 25.19
CA SER A 212 -3.09 -9.95 26.05
C SER A 212 -2.69 -10.29 27.48
N GLY A 213 -1.62 -9.64 27.95
CA GLY A 213 -1.30 -9.61 29.39
C GLY A 213 -2.43 -8.91 30.13
N ALA A 214 -3.66 -9.47 30.13
CA ALA A 214 -4.67 -9.05 31.04
C ALA A 214 -4.03 -9.23 32.43
N LYS A 215 -3.45 -8.16 32.97
CA LYS A 215 -3.29 -8.07 34.44
C LYS A 215 -4.63 -8.56 34.97
N PRO A 216 -4.67 -9.69 35.73
CA PRO A 216 -5.92 -10.13 36.31
C PRO A 216 -6.46 -8.88 36.95
N LYS A 217 -7.65 -8.40 36.53
CA LYS A 217 -8.35 -7.32 37.22
C LYS A 217 -8.30 -7.77 38.64
N GLY A 218 -7.34 -7.21 39.42
CA GLY A 218 -7.14 -7.62 40.78
C GLY A 218 -8.53 -7.51 41.34
N LYS A 219 -9.10 -8.68 41.76
CA LYS A 219 -10.30 -8.65 42.56
C LYS A 219 -9.96 -7.56 43.55
N ARG A 220 -10.53 -6.35 43.40
CA ARG A 220 -10.63 -5.41 44.47
C ARG A 220 -11.27 -6.27 45.54
N HIS A 221 -10.43 -6.97 46.33
CA HIS A 221 -10.85 -7.31 47.66
C HIS A 221 -11.30 -5.97 48.21
N ARG A 222 -12.61 -5.74 48.16
CA ARG A 222 -13.23 -4.90 49.18
C ARG A 222 -12.66 -5.56 50.44
N LEU A 223 -11.59 -4.92 50.96
CA LEU A 223 -11.28 -5.04 52.38
C LEU A 223 -12.62 -4.57 53.00
N MET A 224 -13.51 -5.52 53.27
CA MET A 224 -14.53 -5.33 54.28
C MET A 224 -13.68 -5.08 55.48
N VAL A 225 -13.45 -3.80 55.79
CA VAL A 225 -13.03 -3.38 57.10
C VAL A 225 -14.20 -3.86 57.97
N LEU A 226 -14.07 -5.09 58.49
CA LEU A 226 -14.80 -5.53 59.63
C LEU A 226 -14.27 -4.59 60.72
N VAL A 227 -14.85 -3.37 60.79
CA VAL A 227 -14.79 -2.59 61.99
C VAL A 227 -15.38 -3.53 63.05
N PRO A 228 -14.54 -4.04 64.00
CA PRO A 228 -15.05 -4.97 65.00
C PRO A 228 -16.18 -4.24 65.72
N LEU A 229 -17.40 -4.72 65.55
CA LEU A 229 -18.60 -4.23 66.25
C LEU A 229 -18.37 -4.11 67.77
N GLY A 230 -17.30 -4.68 68.33
CA GLY A 230 -16.89 -4.61 69.71
C GLY A 230 -16.46 -3.21 70.18
N LEU A 231 -15.95 -2.34 69.37
CA LEU A 231 -15.56 -0.97 69.77
C LEU A 231 -16.75 0.01 69.80
N ALA A 232 -17.82 -0.30 69.06
CA ALA A 232 -19.04 0.55 69.09
C ALA A 232 -19.88 0.29 70.34
N VAL A 233 -19.76 -0.91 70.97
CA VAL A 233 -20.51 -1.19 72.25
C VAL A 233 -19.87 -0.59 73.44
N LEU A 234 -18.61 -0.26 73.49
CA LEU A 234 -17.91 0.38 74.61
C LEU A 234 -17.91 1.93 74.54
N ALA A 235 -18.21 2.51 73.40
CA ALA A 235 -18.20 3.96 73.24
C ALA A 235 -19.51 4.67 73.75
N VAL A 236 -20.62 3.93 73.87
CA VAL A 236 -21.92 4.50 74.24
C VAL A 236 -22.15 4.58 75.75
N PRO A 237 -21.72 3.60 76.57
CA PRO A 237 -22.01 3.73 78.03
C PRO A 237 -21.11 4.70 78.78
N VAL A 238 -19.91 5.04 78.31
CA VAL A 238 -18.99 5.95 79.03
C VAL A 238 -19.51 7.36 79.15
N PRO A 239 -20.05 8.05 78.17
CA PRO A 239 -20.61 9.39 78.32
C PRO A 239 -21.94 9.36 79.16
N ILE A 240 -22.70 8.28 79.09
CA ILE A 240 -23.93 8.12 79.89
C ILE A 240 -23.60 7.93 81.34
N ILE A 241 -22.61 7.13 81.71
CA ILE A 241 -22.15 6.90 83.06
C ILE A 241 -21.53 8.22 83.62
N ALA A 242 -20.74 8.94 82.84
CA ALA A 242 -20.18 10.23 83.23
C ALA A 242 -21.27 11.30 83.43
N TYR A 243 -22.32 11.28 82.63
CA TYR A 243 -23.45 12.22 82.82
C TYR A 243 -24.27 11.86 84.07
N LEU A 244 -24.50 10.58 84.36
CA LEU A 244 -25.19 10.16 85.55
C LEU A 244 -24.40 10.44 86.77
N LEU A 245 -23.12 10.25 86.85
CA LEU A 245 -22.23 10.58 87.94
C LEU A 245 -22.19 12.11 88.21
N TRP A 246 -22.14 12.86 87.10
CA TRP A 246 -22.16 14.34 87.23
C TRP A 246 -23.53 14.86 87.75
N SER A 247 -24.65 14.31 87.28
CA SER A 247 -25.98 14.70 87.75
C SER A 247 -26.24 14.34 89.23
N THR A 248 -25.67 13.26 89.77
CA THR A 248 -25.74 12.90 91.17
C THR A 248 -24.84 13.82 92.02
N PHE A 249 -23.67 14.16 91.55
CA PHE A 249 -22.75 15.10 92.25
C PHE A 249 -23.34 16.49 92.36
N PHE A 250 -23.96 17.00 91.30
CA PHE A 250 -24.65 18.30 91.35
C PHE A 250 -25.91 18.29 92.28
N LYS A 251 -26.59 17.17 92.43
CA LYS A 251 -27.74 17.02 93.26
C LYS A 251 -27.39 17.05 94.79
N GLU A 252 -26.25 16.50 95.13
CA GLU A 252 -25.71 16.59 96.48
C GLU A 252 -25.20 17.97 96.88
N SER A 253 -24.56 18.70 95.95
CA SER A 253 -24.08 20.06 96.18
C SER A 253 -25.20 21.06 96.42
N THR A 254 -26.39 20.83 95.85
CA THR A 254 -27.55 21.74 96.06
C THR A 254 -28.29 21.46 97.36
N MET A 255 -28.08 20.29 97.98
CA MET A 255 -28.67 19.99 99.29
C MET A 255 -27.87 20.53 100.51
N CYS A 256 -26.60 20.92 100.29
CA CYS A 256 -25.73 21.42 101.34
C CYS A 256 -25.82 22.98 101.54
N MET A 257 -26.58 23.70 100.68
CA MET A 257 -26.79 25.15 100.81
C MET A 257 -28.17 25.57 101.34
N ARG A 258 -28.91 24.64 101.96
CA ARG A 258 -30.14 24.96 102.68
C ARG A 258 -30.09 24.37 104.11
N LYS A 259 -29.27 25.00 104.98
CA LYS A 259 -29.47 25.04 106.44
C LYS A 259 -28.84 26.36 106.94
#